data_db3930a93d8240bf0c97e7231f2b622e
#
_entry.id   db3930a93d8240bf0c97e7231f2b622e
#
_cell.length_a   1.000
_cell.length_b   1.000
_cell.length_c   1.000
_cell.angle_alpha   90.00
_cell.angle_beta   90.00
_cell.angle_gamma   90.00
#
_symmetry.space_group_name_H-M   'P 1'
#
loop_
_entity.id
_entity.type
_entity.pdbx_description
1 polymer ?
#
loop_
_entity_poly.entity_id
_entity_poly.type
_entity_poly.pdbx_seq_one_letter_code
_entity_poly.pdbx_strand_id
1 'polypeptide(L)'
;MKRLVTPAVEDFCRIDLSDQTPGVDGCGVPVWSIPLNHLAGGWSQLRARGSGKRLLQAMTDEPILVAGTDRACTRLMDASSGDAAVKTGAEGVFCGVDLRNGFAFALKARDGQARAAEMAAEWILDRLGCIEFASPKILRNWAGTTVGEVRISSNKT
;
A
#
# COMPACT_ATOMS: atom_id res chain seq x y z
N MET A 1 -21.48 7.57 8.56
CA MET A 1 -20.15 7.03 8.21
C MET A 1 -19.04 7.65 9.07
N LYS A 2 -18.85 8.98 9.14
CA LYS A 2 -17.82 9.66 9.97
C LYS A 2 -17.73 9.10 11.41
N ARG A 3 -18.86 8.92 12.09
CA ARG A 3 -18.93 8.41 13.48
C ARG A 3 -18.37 7.00 13.69
N LEU A 4 -18.31 6.18 12.64
CA LEU A 4 -17.78 4.81 12.71
C LEU A 4 -16.32 4.74 12.24
N VAL A 5 -15.96 5.51 11.21
CA VAL A 5 -14.65 5.43 10.57
C VAL A 5 -13.59 6.16 11.40
N THR A 6 -13.88 7.36 11.92
CA THR A 6 -12.91 8.13 12.69
C THR A 6 -12.34 7.35 13.88
N PRO A 7 -13.16 6.80 14.80
CA PRO A 7 -12.63 6.06 15.93
C PRO A 7 -11.80 4.83 15.54
N ALA A 8 -12.17 4.17 14.44
CA ALA A 8 -11.38 3.04 13.95
C ALA A 8 -10.00 3.47 13.44
N VAL A 9 -9.93 4.59 12.69
CA VAL A 9 -8.65 5.12 12.21
C VAL A 9 -7.79 5.58 13.39
N GLU A 10 -8.36 6.30 14.36
CA GLU A 10 -7.65 6.75 15.57
C GLU A 10 -7.07 5.57 16.36
N ASP A 11 -7.87 4.53 16.55
CA ASP A 11 -7.47 3.34 17.32
C ASP A 11 -6.38 2.53 16.60
N PHE A 12 -6.53 2.25 15.30
CA PHE A 12 -5.54 1.47 14.56
C PHE A 12 -4.26 2.26 14.28
N CYS A 13 -4.37 3.53 13.92
CA CYS A 13 -3.21 4.39 13.63
C CYS A 13 -2.60 5.02 14.88
N ARG A 14 -3.24 4.87 16.05
CA ARG A 14 -2.81 5.48 17.33
C ARG A 14 -2.56 6.98 17.20
N ILE A 15 -3.54 7.67 16.66
CA ILE A 15 -3.50 9.10 16.40
C ILE A 15 -4.79 9.75 16.88
N ASP A 16 -4.70 10.95 17.42
CA ASP A 16 -5.85 11.79 17.74
C ASP A 16 -6.20 12.64 16.50
N LEU A 17 -7.44 12.56 16.05
CA LEU A 17 -7.97 13.29 14.90
C LEU A 17 -9.03 14.32 15.31
N SER A 18 -9.23 14.53 16.61
CA SER A 18 -10.29 15.41 17.15
C SER A 18 -10.19 16.85 16.64
N ASP A 19 -8.96 17.36 16.50
CA ASP A 19 -8.69 18.73 16.05
C ASP A 19 -8.57 18.88 14.53
N GLN A 20 -8.68 17.77 13.79
CA GLN A 20 -8.58 17.79 12.33
C GLN A 20 -9.96 17.93 11.68
N THR A 21 -10.05 18.83 10.70
CA THR A 21 -11.18 18.86 9.77
C THR A 21 -10.88 17.87 8.64
N PRO A 22 -11.66 16.78 8.50
CA PRO A 22 -11.43 15.83 7.42
C PRO A 22 -11.77 16.44 6.06
N GLY A 23 -11.01 16.09 5.06
CA GLY A 23 -11.39 16.21 3.66
C GLY A 23 -12.50 15.20 3.30
N VAL A 24 -12.99 15.29 2.08
CA VAL A 24 -13.95 14.33 1.51
C VAL A 24 -13.32 13.70 0.29
N ASP A 25 -13.19 12.37 0.31
CA ASP A 25 -12.68 11.60 -0.82
C ASP A 25 -13.72 11.51 -1.95
N GLY A 26 -13.29 11.13 -3.14
CA GLY A 26 -14.15 10.95 -4.31
C GLY A 26 -15.32 9.97 -4.09
N CYS A 27 -15.19 9.03 -3.16
CA CYS A 27 -16.26 8.12 -2.75
C CYS A 27 -17.14 8.65 -1.59
N GLY A 28 -16.95 9.90 -1.15
CA GLY A 28 -17.71 10.53 -0.06
C GLY A 28 -17.26 10.10 1.35
N VAL A 29 -16.19 9.32 1.48
CA VAL A 29 -15.64 8.92 2.78
C VAL A 29 -14.76 10.06 3.33
N PRO A 30 -14.83 10.36 4.65
CA PRO A 30 -13.94 11.33 5.26
C PRO A 30 -12.49 10.85 5.23
N VAL A 31 -11.58 11.77 4.94
CA VAL A 31 -10.14 11.56 4.80
C VAL A 31 -9.38 12.51 5.74
N TRP A 32 -8.39 12.02 6.45
CA TRP A 32 -7.56 12.79 7.38
C TRP A 32 -6.10 12.82 6.92
N SER A 33 -5.38 13.85 7.34
CA SER A 33 -3.93 13.91 7.21
C SER A 33 -3.31 13.01 8.29
N ILE A 34 -2.70 11.90 7.88
CA ILE A 34 -2.09 10.93 8.78
C ILE A 34 -0.59 10.83 8.46
N PRO A 35 0.31 11.03 9.43
CA PRO A 35 1.73 10.78 9.23
C PRO A 35 2.00 9.35 8.77
N LEU A 36 2.95 9.15 7.85
CA LEU A 36 3.22 7.84 7.26
C LEU A 36 3.59 6.76 8.28
N ASN A 37 4.31 7.13 9.33
CA ASN A 37 4.65 6.20 10.43
C ASN A 37 3.40 5.72 11.20
N HIS A 38 2.41 6.58 11.43
CA HIS A 38 1.13 6.22 12.03
C HIS A 38 0.30 5.33 11.10
N LEU A 39 0.31 5.64 9.80
CA LEU A 39 -0.38 4.81 8.79
C LEU A 39 0.26 3.42 8.69
N ALA A 40 1.59 3.31 8.67
CA ALA A 40 2.29 2.03 8.73
C ALA A 40 1.98 1.28 10.05
N GLY A 41 1.97 2.01 11.17
CA GLY A 41 1.56 1.46 12.46
C GLY A 41 0.15 0.86 12.42
N GLY A 42 -0.79 1.52 11.75
CA GLY A 42 -2.15 1.03 11.54
C GLY A 42 -2.17 -0.33 10.82
N TRP A 43 -1.38 -0.49 9.78
CA TRP A 43 -1.24 -1.77 9.06
C TRP A 43 -0.67 -2.88 9.95
N SER A 44 0.33 -2.57 10.77
CA SER A 44 0.86 -3.52 11.77
C SER A 44 -0.21 -3.92 12.80
N GLN A 45 -1.05 -2.97 13.26
CA GLN A 45 -2.16 -3.27 14.17
C GLN A 45 -3.24 -4.14 13.54
N LEU A 46 -3.53 -4.00 12.23
CA LEU A 46 -4.43 -4.90 11.51
C LEU A 46 -3.99 -6.36 11.64
N ARG A 47 -2.69 -6.63 11.47
CA ARG A 47 -2.15 -7.98 11.65
C ARG A 47 -2.28 -8.49 13.09
N ALA A 48 -2.15 -7.63 14.08
CA ALA A 48 -2.15 -8.02 15.49
C ALA A 48 -3.55 -8.33 16.04
N ARG A 49 -4.62 -7.77 15.46
CA ARG A 49 -5.99 -7.84 15.99
C ARG A 49 -6.89 -8.79 15.19
N GLY A 50 -7.85 -9.46 15.86
CA GLY A 50 -8.70 -10.48 15.25
C GLY A 50 -9.53 -9.98 14.06
N SER A 51 -10.14 -8.78 14.15
CA SER A 51 -10.87 -8.16 13.04
C SER A 51 -9.95 -7.79 11.87
N GLY A 52 -8.77 -7.26 12.16
CA GLY A 52 -7.76 -6.95 11.17
C GLY A 52 -7.22 -8.19 10.48
N LYS A 53 -6.94 -9.27 11.21
CA LYS A 53 -6.51 -10.55 10.64
C LYS A 53 -7.50 -11.08 9.62
N ARG A 54 -8.80 -11.04 9.92
CA ARG A 54 -9.85 -11.44 8.98
C ARG A 54 -9.85 -10.60 7.71
N LEU A 55 -9.66 -9.28 7.85
CA LEU A 55 -9.57 -8.38 6.71
C LEU A 55 -8.36 -8.70 5.84
N LEU A 56 -7.17 -8.82 6.44
CA LEU A 56 -5.94 -9.13 5.73
C LEU A 56 -6.01 -10.50 5.04
N GLN A 57 -6.58 -11.50 5.71
CA GLN A 57 -6.82 -12.83 5.11
C GLN A 57 -7.72 -12.73 3.88
N ALA A 58 -8.86 -12.03 3.99
CA ALA A 58 -9.76 -11.84 2.84
C ALA A 58 -9.08 -11.11 1.67
N MET A 59 -8.17 -10.17 1.96
CA MET A 59 -7.40 -9.47 0.92
C MET A 59 -6.42 -10.40 0.21
N THR A 60 -5.76 -11.30 0.94
CA THR A 60 -4.78 -12.25 0.37
C THR A 60 -5.43 -13.46 -0.27
N ASP A 61 -6.61 -13.87 0.16
CA ASP A 61 -7.37 -14.96 -0.46
C ASP A 61 -7.97 -14.53 -1.81
N GLU A 62 -8.39 -13.26 -1.92
CA GLU A 62 -9.09 -12.72 -3.09
C GLU A 62 -8.48 -11.38 -3.58
N PRO A 63 -7.20 -11.37 -4.02
CA PRO A 63 -6.50 -10.12 -4.38
C PRO A 63 -7.18 -9.35 -5.51
N ILE A 64 -7.81 -10.05 -6.45
CA ILE A 64 -8.52 -9.45 -7.58
C ILE A 64 -9.72 -8.61 -7.11
N LEU A 65 -10.39 -9.01 -6.04
CA LEU A 65 -11.52 -8.25 -5.46
C LEU A 65 -11.04 -6.99 -4.74
N VAL A 66 -9.77 -6.94 -4.33
CA VAL A 66 -9.18 -5.76 -3.66
C VAL A 66 -8.85 -4.66 -4.65
N ALA A 67 -8.35 -4.99 -5.84
CA ALA A 67 -7.78 -4.00 -6.74
C ALA A 67 -8.20 -4.14 -8.21
N GLY A 68 -8.58 -5.32 -8.65
CA GLY A 68 -8.92 -5.63 -10.05
C GLY A 68 -7.79 -6.32 -10.80
N THR A 69 -8.11 -6.75 -12.01
CA THR A 69 -7.18 -7.47 -12.90
C THR A 69 -5.96 -6.61 -13.24
N ASP A 70 -4.78 -7.22 -13.20
CA ASP A 70 -3.48 -6.62 -13.56
C ASP A 70 -3.08 -5.38 -12.72
N ARG A 71 -3.79 -5.09 -11.64
CA ARG A 71 -3.43 -4.00 -10.74
C ARG A 71 -2.23 -4.38 -9.87
N ALA A 72 -1.44 -3.39 -9.47
CA ALA A 72 -0.25 -3.62 -8.66
C ALA A 72 -0.53 -4.39 -7.37
N CYS A 73 -1.61 -4.06 -6.65
CA CYS A 73 -1.95 -4.79 -5.41
C CYS A 73 -2.24 -6.26 -5.69
N THR A 74 -3.00 -6.57 -6.75
CA THR A 74 -3.30 -7.95 -7.15
C THR A 74 -2.01 -8.71 -7.45
N ARG A 75 -1.17 -8.16 -8.35
CA ARG A 75 0.10 -8.81 -8.73
C ARG A 75 1.04 -9.04 -7.54
N LEU A 76 1.14 -8.07 -6.62
CA LEU A 76 2.04 -8.16 -5.47
C LEU A 76 1.53 -9.16 -4.42
N MET A 77 0.22 -9.21 -4.17
CA MET A 77 -0.36 -10.20 -3.26
C MET A 77 -0.27 -11.61 -3.84
N ASP A 78 -0.55 -11.80 -5.13
CA ASP A 78 -0.39 -13.08 -5.82
C ASP A 78 1.07 -13.55 -5.78
N ALA A 79 2.01 -12.67 -6.12
CA ALA A 79 3.45 -12.98 -6.10
C ALA A 79 3.96 -13.32 -4.70
N SER A 80 3.37 -12.75 -3.65
CA SER A 80 3.73 -13.04 -2.27
C SER A 80 3.16 -14.35 -1.74
N SER A 81 2.27 -15.02 -2.48
CA SER A 81 1.64 -16.27 -2.08
C SER A 81 1.00 -16.23 -0.69
N GLY A 82 0.40 -15.10 -0.33
CA GLY A 82 -0.25 -14.89 0.97
C GLY A 82 0.65 -14.33 2.07
N ASP A 83 1.92 -14.09 1.80
CA ASP A 83 2.89 -13.57 2.78
C ASP A 83 2.77 -12.05 2.99
N ALA A 84 2.11 -11.33 2.10
CA ALA A 84 1.93 -9.88 2.22
C ALA A 84 0.53 -9.43 1.82
N ALA A 85 0.01 -8.45 2.54
CA ALA A 85 -1.19 -7.72 2.15
C ALA A 85 -0.83 -6.27 1.84
N VAL A 86 -1.32 -5.75 0.71
CA VAL A 86 -0.98 -4.41 0.25
C VAL A 86 -2.18 -3.67 -0.32
N LYS A 87 -2.15 -2.34 -0.25
CA LYS A 87 -3.17 -1.48 -0.86
C LYS A 87 -2.59 -0.16 -1.35
N THR A 88 -2.90 0.17 -2.58
CA THR A 88 -2.67 1.49 -3.14
C THR A 88 -3.73 2.48 -2.64
N GLY A 89 -3.33 3.72 -2.43
CA GLY A 89 -4.23 4.86 -2.23
C GLY A 89 -4.16 5.83 -3.40
N ALA A 90 -4.92 6.92 -3.32
CA ALA A 90 -4.83 8.02 -4.26
C ALA A 90 -3.48 8.75 -4.12
N GLU A 91 -3.12 9.56 -5.13
CA GLU A 91 -1.97 10.48 -5.08
C GLU A 91 -0.63 9.80 -4.74
N GLY A 92 -0.41 8.56 -5.23
CA GLY A 92 0.85 7.83 -5.02
C GLY A 92 1.08 7.35 -3.59
N VAL A 93 0.02 7.16 -2.81
CA VAL A 93 0.09 6.45 -1.52
C VAL A 93 0.10 4.95 -1.76
N PHE A 94 0.93 4.23 -1.02
CA PHE A 94 0.94 2.76 -1.02
C PHE A 94 1.29 2.26 0.38
N CYS A 95 0.56 1.26 0.85
CA CYS A 95 0.77 0.67 2.18
C CYS A 95 0.79 -0.84 2.09
N GLY A 96 1.38 -1.49 3.08
CA GLY A 96 1.36 -2.94 3.18
C GLY A 96 1.96 -3.46 4.47
N VAL A 97 1.81 -4.77 4.65
CA VAL A 97 2.35 -5.50 5.80
C VAL A 97 2.82 -6.89 5.36
N ASP A 98 4.02 -7.26 5.81
CA ASP A 98 4.53 -8.63 5.81
C ASP A 98 3.79 -9.41 6.91
N LEU A 99 3.01 -10.41 6.52
CA LEU A 99 2.16 -11.19 7.43
C LEU A 99 2.96 -12.20 8.25
N ARG A 100 4.16 -12.58 7.83
CA ARG A 100 5.04 -13.50 8.56
C ARG A 100 5.70 -12.78 9.74
N ASN A 101 6.39 -11.67 9.47
CA ASN A 101 7.23 -10.98 10.44
C ASN A 101 6.57 -9.76 11.08
N GLY A 102 5.48 -9.24 10.49
CA GLY A 102 4.72 -8.09 11.00
C GLY A 102 5.31 -6.73 10.66
N PHE A 103 6.32 -6.67 9.79
CA PHE A 103 6.82 -5.40 9.26
C PHE A 103 5.76 -4.76 8.36
N ALA A 104 5.42 -3.52 8.66
CA ALA A 104 4.48 -2.75 7.87
C ALA A 104 5.15 -1.50 7.30
N PHE A 105 4.65 -1.05 6.16
CA PHE A 105 5.15 0.15 5.50
C PHE A 105 4.00 1.03 5.00
N ALA A 106 4.28 2.31 4.93
CA ALA A 106 3.49 3.31 4.22
C ALA A 106 4.44 4.24 3.47
N LEU A 107 4.11 4.54 2.24
CA LEU A 107 4.89 5.44 1.40
C LEU A 107 3.99 6.42 0.64
N LYS A 108 4.57 7.52 0.22
CA LYS A 108 3.93 8.56 -0.58
C LYS A 108 4.88 9.04 -1.66
N ALA A 109 4.53 8.82 -2.92
CA ALA A 109 5.25 9.43 -4.03
C ALA A 109 5.01 10.95 -4.02
N ARG A 110 6.08 11.75 -4.08
CA ARG A 110 5.99 13.22 -4.00
C ARG A 110 5.23 13.84 -5.17
N ASP A 111 5.35 13.24 -6.36
CA ASP A 111 4.66 13.65 -7.57
C ASP A 111 3.23 13.11 -7.68
N GLY A 112 2.79 12.30 -6.70
CA GLY A 112 1.48 11.65 -6.70
C GLY A 112 1.32 10.51 -7.71
N GLN A 113 2.37 10.14 -8.45
CA GLN A 113 2.27 9.15 -9.52
C GLN A 113 2.36 7.71 -9.00
N ALA A 114 1.48 6.86 -9.49
CA ALA A 114 1.42 5.44 -9.12
C ALA A 114 2.73 4.70 -9.45
N ARG A 115 3.38 5.00 -10.58
CA ARG A 115 4.60 4.31 -11.03
C ARG A 115 5.72 4.29 -9.98
N ALA A 116 5.94 5.42 -9.29
CA ALA A 116 6.97 5.50 -8.25
C ALA A 116 6.56 4.75 -6.99
N ALA A 117 5.29 4.88 -6.59
CA ALA A 117 4.74 4.19 -5.43
C ALA A 117 4.73 2.66 -5.60
N GLU A 118 4.31 2.17 -6.77
CA GLU A 118 4.29 0.75 -7.10
C GLU A 118 5.69 0.14 -7.11
N MET A 119 6.65 0.81 -7.77
CA MET A 119 8.04 0.36 -7.81
C MET A 119 8.67 0.31 -6.41
N ALA A 120 8.42 1.33 -5.59
CA ALA A 120 8.92 1.38 -4.22
C ALA A 120 8.29 0.29 -3.33
N ALA A 121 6.98 0.03 -3.46
CA ALA A 121 6.30 -1.02 -2.73
C ALA A 121 6.84 -2.42 -3.10
N GLU A 122 7.04 -2.68 -4.39
CA GLU A 122 7.62 -3.91 -4.89
C GLU A 122 9.05 -4.13 -4.34
N TRP A 123 9.88 -3.10 -4.39
CA TRP A 123 11.23 -3.13 -3.82
C TRP A 123 11.23 -3.40 -2.31
N ILE A 124 10.30 -2.77 -1.55
CA ILE A 124 10.19 -3.01 -0.10
C ILE A 124 9.81 -4.48 0.16
N LEU A 125 8.83 -5.03 -0.58
CA LEU A 125 8.40 -6.42 -0.41
C LEU A 125 9.52 -7.43 -0.73
N ASP A 126 10.36 -7.14 -1.73
CA ASP A 126 11.57 -7.92 -2.00
C ASP A 126 12.56 -7.87 -0.82
N ARG A 127 12.84 -6.67 -0.30
CA ARG A 127 13.72 -6.52 0.87
C ARG A 127 13.20 -7.21 2.12
N LEU A 128 11.89 -7.38 2.24
CA LEU A 128 11.23 -8.17 3.29
C LEU A 128 11.19 -9.68 2.97
N GLY A 129 11.62 -10.08 1.77
CA GLY A 129 11.62 -11.47 1.31
C GLY A 129 10.23 -12.01 1.01
N CYS A 130 9.25 -11.14 0.75
CA CYS A 130 7.88 -11.57 0.40
C CYS A 130 7.73 -11.90 -1.08
N ILE A 131 8.53 -11.29 -1.95
CA ILE A 131 8.52 -11.49 -3.41
C ILE A 131 9.94 -11.40 -3.96
N GLU A 132 10.13 -11.79 -5.22
CA GLU A 132 11.32 -11.45 -6.00
C GLU A 132 11.08 -10.17 -6.80
N PHE A 133 12.00 -9.21 -6.70
CA PHE A 133 11.91 -7.92 -7.37
C PHE A 133 12.53 -7.97 -8.77
N ALA A 134 11.70 -7.80 -9.78
CA ALA A 134 12.14 -7.68 -11.17
C ALA A 134 12.37 -6.21 -11.53
N SER A 135 13.63 -5.78 -11.52
CA SER A 135 14.04 -4.41 -11.93
C SER A 135 15.16 -4.48 -12.98
N PRO A 136 15.18 -3.56 -13.95
CA PRO A 136 14.24 -2.48 -14.20
C PRO A 136 12.93 -2.93 -14.89
N LYS A 137 11.86 -2.14 -14.74
CA LYS A 137 10.63 -2.31 -15.54
C LYS A 137 10.76 -1.55 -16.85
N ILE A 138 10.74 -2.27 -17.95
CA ILE A 138 10.90 -1.70 -19.28
C ILE A 138 9.61 -1.02 -19.74
N LEU A 139 9.71 0.21 -20.16
CA LEU A 139 8.62 0.98 -20.76
C LEU A 139 8.64 0.81 -22.28
N ARG A 140 7.47 0.46 -22.85
CA ARG A 140 7.30 0.32 -24.29
C ARG A 140 6.21 1.25 -24.78
N ASN A 141 6.37 1.78 -26.01
CA ASN A 141 5.32 2.50 -26.70
C ASN A 141 4.32 1.52 -27.32
N TRP A 142 3.28 2.06 -27.95
CA TRP A 142 2.23 1.26 -28.61
C TRP A 142 2.74 0.39 -29.77
N ALA A 143 3.88 0.73 -30.36
CA ALA A 143 4.55 -0.08 -31.39
C ALA A 143 5.46 -1.20 -30.79
N GLY A 144 5.49 -1.34 -29.44
CA GLY A 144 6.33 -2.31 -28.74
C GLY A 144 7.79 -1.90 -28.60
N THR A 145 8.19 -0.71 -29.09
CA THR A 145 9.55 -0.22 -28.98
C THR A 145 9.86 0.19 -27.54
N THR A 146 11.02 -0.20 -27.02
CA THR A 146 11.52 0.27 -25.71
C THR A 146 11.80 1.76 -25.76
N VAL A 147 11.16 2.53 -24.88
CA VAL A 147 11.29 4.00 -24.80
C VAL A 147 11.84 4.47 -23.46
N GLY A 148 12.07 3.56 -22.51
CA GLY A 148 12.64 3.90 -21.22
C GLY A 148 12.52 2.76 -20.22
N GLU A 149 12.85 3.05 -18.97
CA GLU A 149 12.72 2.11 -17.86
C GLU A 149 12.36 2.85 -16.56
N VAL A 150 11.71 2.11 -15.64
CA VAL A 150 11.53 2.53 -14.24
C VAL A 150 12.41 1.64 -13.38
N ARG A 151 13.25 2.26 -12.54
CA ARG A 151 14.18 1.54 -11.65
C ARG A 151 14.36 2.27 -10.33
N ILE A 152 14.78 1.56 -9.31
CA ILE A 152 15.26 2.16 -8.06
C ILE A 152 16.61 2.81 -8.33
N SER A 153 16.76 4.08 -7.92
CA SER A 153 18.03 4.76 -8.01
C SER A 153 19.03 4.17 -7.03
N SER A 154 20.24 3.88 -7.54
CA SER A 154 21.35 3.39 -6.72
C SER A 154 22.19 4.54 -6.14
N ASN A 155 21.70 5.77 -6.13
CA ASN A 155 22.44 6.88 -5.53
C ASN A 155 22.73 6.57 -4.08
N LYS A 156 23.97 6.18 -3.82
CA LYS A 156 24.55 6.20 -2.48
C LYS A 156 24.73 7.67 -2.11
N THR A 157 23.83 8.21 -1.28
CA THR A 157 24.13 9.42 -0.50
C THR A 157 25.09 9.05 0.60
#